data_3f4d5c3e87e05045c1e7095a88e8183d
#
_entry.id   3f4d5c3e87e05045c1e7095a88e8183d
#
_cell.length_a   1.000
_cell.length_b   1.000
_cell.length_c   1.000
_cell.angle_alpha   90.00
_cell.angle_beta   90.00
_cell.angle_gamma   90.00
#
_symmetry.space_group_name_H-M   'P 1'
#
loop_
_entity.id
_entity.type
_entity.pdbx_description
1 polymer ?
#
loop_
_entity_poly.entity_id
_entity_poly.type
_entity_poly.pdbx_seq_one_letter_code
_entity_poly.pdbx_strand_id
1 'polypeptide(L)'
;MICDFIINQLLGMKWLNIIVGNLLVALDIDIESRLGGSLHFFIYDVIKITILLCVLIFIISYIQSYFPPERSKKILSKFKGIWANIIAALLGTVTPFCSCSSIPLFIGFTSAGLPLGVTFSFLISSPMVDLGSLVLLMSIFGVKVAVLYVIFGLVIAVIGGTLIEKLHLENEVEEFIRKSHTVDIDSPTIAQRERFIYAKEQVAETFKKVFPYILIGVGIGAIIHNWIPETWVVKILGSNNPFGVVLATIIGIPMYADIFGTIPIAEALLIKGAQLGTVLAFMMAVTTASLPSIIMLRKPIKPKLLGIFILICTMGIMTVGYLFNFVQGFII
;
A
#
# COMPACT_ATOMS: atom_id res chain seq x y z
N MET A 1 9.63 3.19 24.70
CA MET A 1 8.95 4.46 25.08
C MET A 1 8.79 5.43 23.91
N ILE A 2 9.87 5.89 23.20
CA ILE A 2 9.72 6.79 22.03
C ILE A 2 9.05 6.04 20.84
N CYS A 3 9.47 4.81 20.54
CA CYS A 3 8.86 4.00 19.50
C CYS A 3 7.37 3.71 19.80
N ASP A 4 7.04 3.38 21.04
CA ASP A 4 5.65 3.12 21.45
C ASP A 4 4.78 4.36 21.34
N PHE A 5 5.32 5.53 21.62
CA PHE A 5 4.61 6.80 21.45
C PHE A 5 4.36 7.10 19.97
N ILE A 6 5.36 6.91 19.10
CA ILE A 6 5.22 7.13 17.66
C ILE A 6 4.21 6.14 17.07
N ILE A 7 4.34 4.86 17.38
CA ILE A 7 3.46 3.82 16.84
C ILE A 7 2.01 4.00 17.34
N ASN A 8 1.80 4.17 18.64
CA ASN A 8 0.46 4.17 19.22
C ASN A 8 -0.24 5.53 19.13
N GLN A 9 0.50 6.64 19.28
CA GLN A 9 -0.12 7.97 19.36
C GLN A 9 -0.07 8.72 18.03
N LEU A 10 1.00 8.56 17.23
CA LEU A 10 1.15 9.28 15.97
C LEU A 10 0.59 8.46 14.79
N LEU A 11 0.97 7.20 14.64
CA LEU A 11 0.50 6.35 13.54
C LEU A 11 -0.82 5.64 13.87
N GLY A 12 -0.94 5.07 15.05
CA GLY A 12 -2.16 4.41 15.51
C GLY A 12 -3.28 5.36 15.92
N MET A 13 -2.99 6.66 16.17
CA MET A 13 -3.95 7.68 16.56
C MET A 13 -4.96 7.19 17.62
N LYS A 14 -4.50 6.49 18.68
CA LYS A 14 -5.39 5.97 19.74
C LYS A 14 -6.25 7.06 20.38
N TRP A 15 -5.71 8.27 20.48
CA TRP A 15 -6.47 9.43 20.93
C TRP A 15 -7.69 9.73 20.07
N LEU A 16 -7.57 9.57 18.73
CA LEU A 16 -8.69 9.77 17.80
C LEU A 16 -9.75 8.68 17.96
N ASN A 17 -9.34 7.44 18.18
CA ASN A 17 -10.25 6.32 18.44
C ASN A 17 -11.11 6.60 19.68
N ILE A 18 -10.51 7.11 20.76
CA ILE A 18 -11.22 7.48 21.99
C ILE A 18 -12.18 8.65 21.74
N ILE A 19 -11.76 9.66 20.98
CA ILE A 19 -12.61 10.81 20.66
C ILE A 19 -13.84 10.39 19.86
N VAL A 20 -13.65 9.58 18.81
CA VAL A 20 -14.75 9.07 17.97
C VAL A 20 -15.68 8.17 18.79
N GLY A 21 -15.11 7.32 19.66
CA GLY A 21 -15.89 6.48 20.57
C GLY A 21 -16.78 7.31 21.49
N ASN A 22 -16.22 8.29 22.18
CA ASN A 22 -16.95 9.19 23.08
C ASN A 22 -18.03 10.00 22.34
N LEU A 23 -17.75 10.43 21.10
CA LEU A 23 -18.71 11.14 20.27
C LEU A 23 -19.94 10.28 19.95
N LEU A 24 -19.73 9.00 19.60
CA LEU A 24 -20.82 8.09 19.28
C LEU A 24 -21.65 7.73 20.50
N VAL A 25 -21.01 7.53 21.66
CA VAL A 25 -21.71 7.32 22.94
C VAL A 25 -22.54 8.56 23.32
N ALA A 26 -22.04 9.78 23.10
CA ALA A 26 -22.77 11.01 23.33
C ALA A 26 -23.97 11.19 22.36
N LEU A 27 -24.01 10.47 21.27
CA LEU A 27 -25.11 10.41 20.29
C LEU A 27 -26.07 9.24 20.55
N ASP A 28 -25.99 8.59 21.74
CA ASP A 28 -26.75 7.40 22.10
C ASP A 28 -26.57 6.20 21.15
N ILE A 29 -25.42 6.11 20.47
CA ILE A 29 -25.07 4.98 19.61
C ILE A 29 -24.27 3.97 20.42
N ASP A 30 -24.82 2.77 20.59
CA ASP A 30 -24.11 1.66 21.23
C ASP A 30 -23.02 1.11 20.33
N ILE A 31 -21.75 1.34 20.73
CA ILE A 31 -20.55 0.94 19.98
C ILE A 31 -20.39 -0.59 19.96
N GLU A 32 -20.94 -1.32 20.93
CA GLU A 32 -20.90 -2.79 20.97
C GLU A 32 -21.88 -3.44 20.00
N SER A 33 -22.85 -2.66 19.52
CA SER A 33 -23.75 -3.12 18.47
C SER A 33 -23.03 -3.26 17.13
N ARG A 34 -23.49 -4.16 16.26
CA ARG A 34 -22.89 -4.36 14.93
C ARG A 34 -22.88 -3.09 14.08
N LEU A 35 -23.93 -2.30 14.14
CA LEU A 35 -24.04 -1.03 13.42
C LEU A 35 -23.16 0.05 14.05
N GLY A 36 -23.17 0.18 15.39
CA GLY A 36 -22.36 1.16 16.08
C GLY A 36 -20.88 0.89 15.95
N GLY A 37 -20.44 -0.36 16.05
CA GLY A 37 -19.06 -0.77 15.81
C GLY A 37 -18.62 -0.52 14.36
N SER A 38 -19.47 -0.78 13.36
CA SER A 38 -19.16 -0.46 11.95
C SER A 38 -19.07 1.04 11.71
N LEU A 39 -19.93 1.84 12.32
CA LEU A 39 -19.92 3.29 12.21
C LEU A 39 -18.68 3.89 12.90
N HIS A 40 -18.33 3.36 14.08
CA HIS A 40 -17.12 3.74 14.81
C HIS A 40 -15.87 3.48 13.98
N PHE A 41 -15.73 2.26 13.44
CA PHE A 41 -14.63 1.88 12.57
C PHE A 41 -14.56 2.78 11.33
N PHE A 42 -15.69 2.99 10.65
CA PHE A 42 -15.78 3.82 9.46
C PHE A 42 -15.31 5.26 9.71
N ILE A 43 -15.86 5.92 10.73
CA ILE A 43 -15.53 7.31 11.04
C ILE A 43 -14.07 7.44 11.47
N TYR A 44 -13.62 6.56 12.36
CA TYR A 44 -12.24 6.56 12.84
C TYR A 44 -11.24 6.36 11.71
N ASP A 45 -11.43 5.34 10.87
CA ASP A 45 -10.49 5.02 9.78
C ASP A 45 -10.53 6.07 8.66
N VAL A 46 -11.70 6.61 8.30
CA VAL A 46 -11.77 7.68 7.30
C VAL A 46 -10.98 8.91 7.76
N ILE A 47 -11.14 9.34 9.01
CA ILE A 47 -10.42 10.50 9.54
C ILE A 47 -8.93 10.20 9.63
N LYS A 48 -8.54 9.05 10.18
CA LYS A 48 -7.16 8.62 10.33
C LYS A 48 -6.45 8.57 8.99
N ILE A 49 -7.02 7.87 8.00
CA ILE A 49 -6.46 7.74 6.66
C ILE A 49 -6.35 9.11 5.98
N THR A 50 -7.37 9.96 6.13
CA THR A 50 -7.37 11.32 5.56
C THR A 50 -6.22 12.16 6.13
N ILE A 51 -6.04 12.18 7.44
CA ILE A 51 -4.97 12.94 8.09
C ILE A 51 -3.60 12.41 7.66
N LEU A 52 -3.39 11.09 7.74
CA LEU A 52 -2.11 10.48 7.35
C LEU A 52 -1.81 10.73 5.87
N LEU A 53 -2.79 10.59 4.99
CA LEU A 53 -2.66 10.87 3.56
C LEU A 53 -2.24 12.33 3.31
N CYS A 54 -2.96 13.29 3.89
CA CYS A 54 -2.65 14.71 3.70
C CYS A 54 -1.26 15.07 4.22
N VAL A 55 -0.88 14.59 5.39
CA VAL A 55 0.45 14.84 5.98
C VAL A 55 1.54 14.20 5.14
N LEU A 56 1.39 12.94 4.74
CA LEU A 56 2.36 12.24 3.92
C LEU A 56 2.52 12.89 2.55
N ILE A 57 1.43 13.19 1.85
CA ILE A 57 1.50 13.85 0.54
C ILE A 57 2.16 15.22 0.66
N PHE A 58 1.85 15.98 1.72
CA PHE A 58 2.48 17.27 1.95
C PHE A 58 3.99 17.14 2.13
N ILE A 59 4.44 16.27 3.02
CA ILE A 59 5.87 16.04 3.30
C ILE A 59 6.60 15.57 2.04
N ILE A 60 6.02 14.59 1.33
CA ILE A 60 6.61 14.04 0.12
C ILE A 60 6.69 15.09 -0.98
N SER A 61 5.62 15.82 -1.25
CA SER A 61 5.60 16.87 -2.28
C SER A 61 6.55 18.02 -1.94
N TYR A 62 6.68 18.34 -0.66
CA TYR A 62 7.65 19.32 -0.19
C TYR A 62 9.08 18.83 -0.41
N ILE A 63 9.41 17.58 -0.06
CA ILE A 63 10.72 16.99 -0.32
C ILE A 63 11.00 16.89 -1.83
N GLN A 64 10.02 16.46 -2.63
CA GLN A 64 10.13 16.39 -4.08
C GLN A 64 10.42 17.74 -4.73
N SER A 65 9.93 18.84 -4.15
CA SER A 65 10.24 20.17 -4.65
C SER A 65 11.74 20.54 -4.56
N TYR A 66 12.52 19.81 -3.75
CA TYR A 66 13.99 19.91 -3.71
C TYR A 66 14.70 18.94 -4.66
N PHE A 67 14.03 17.83 -4.98
CA PHE A 67 14.56 16.79 -5.84
C PHE A 67 13.65 16.61 -7.06
N PRO A 68 13.81 17.45 -8.07
CA PRO A 68 13.02 17.31 -9.29
C PRO A 68 13.26 15.92 -9.90
N PRO A 69 12.24 15.34 -10.58
CA PRO A 69 12.28 13.99 -11.17
C PRO A 69 13.50 13.74 -12.06
N GLU A 70 14.08 14.80 -12.65
CA GLU A 70 15.27 14.74 -13.51
C GLU A 70 16.52 14.26 -12.76
N ARG A 71 16.66 14.57 -11.47
CA ARG A 71 17.78 14.07 -10.65
C ARG A 71 17.63 12.58 -10.36
N SER A 72 16.41 12.14 -10.06
CA SER A 72 16.10 10.71 -9.87
C SER A 72 16.32 9.95 -11.18
N LYS A 73 15.92 10.52 -12.33
CA LYS A 73 16.23 10.00 -13.65
C LYS A 73 17.74 9.85 -13.87
N LYS A 74 18.53 10.87 -13.51
CA LYS A 74 19.99 10.86 -13.68
C LYS A 74 20.70 9.80 -12.83
N ILE A 75 20.12 9.44 -11.67
CA ILE A 75 20.63 8.38 -10.80
C ILE A 75 20.22 7.01 -11.35
N LEU A 76 18.93 6.83 -11.64
CA LEU A 76 18.39 5.55 -12.14
C LEU A 76 18.85 5.22 -13.58
N SER A 77 19.09 6.23 -14.42
CA SER A 77 19.59 6.03 -15.80
C SER A 77 21.04 5.55 -15.87
N LYS A 78 21.81 5.65 -14.78
CA LYS A 78 23.15 5.06 -14.69
C LYS A 78 23.12 3.53 -14.63
N PHE A 79 22.01 2.97 -14.18
CA PHE A 79 21.80 1.53 -14.06
C PHE A 79 20.93 1.05 -15.21
N LYS A 80 21.30 -0.08 -15.82
CA LYS A 80 20.56 -0.67 -16.96
C LYS A 80 20.03 -2.04 -16.61
N GLY A 81 18.88 -2.40 -17.19
CA GLY A 81 18.26 -3.71 -17.04
C GLY A 81 17.87 -4.04 -15.60
N ILE A 82 18.07 -5.28 -15.19
CA ILE A 82 17.59 -5.80 -13.90
C ILE A 82 18.15 -5.05 -12.67
N TRP A 83 19.34 -4.48 -12.76
CA TRP A 83 19.92 -3.69 -11.67
C TRP A 83 19.15 -2.40 -11.39
N ALA A 84 18.62 -1.75 -12.43
CA ALA A 84 17.75 -0.60 -12.26
C ALA A 84 16.44 -0.96 -11.55
N ASN A 85 15.86 -2.12 -11.87
CA ASN A 85 14.67 -2.65 -11.23
C ASN A 85 14.93 -3.00 -9.75
N ILE A 86 16.08 -3.58 -9.41
CA ILE A 86 16.47 -3.88 -8.03
C ILE A 86 16.59 -2.58 -7.21
N ILE A 87 17.28 -1.57 -7.74
CA ILE A 87 17.46 -0.29 -7.05
C ILE A 87 16.12 0.43 -6.87
N ALA A 88 15.25 0.38 -7.88
CA ALA A 88 13.91 0.94 -7.78
C ALA A 88 13.06 0.23 -6.72
N ALA A 89 13.13 -1.10 -6.65
CA ALA A 89 12.43 -1.88 -5.62
C ALA A 89 12.97 -1.57 -4.22
N LEU A 90 14.28 -1.46 -4.05
CA LEU A 90 14.90 -1.05 -2.78
C LEU A 90 14.50 0.38 -2.39
N LEU A 91 14.44 1.30 -3.35
CA LEU A 91 13.97 2.66 -3.11
C LEU A 91 12.52 2.66 -2.61
N GLY A 92 11.65 1.83 -3.23
CA GLY A 92 10.28 1.64 -2.78
C GLY A 92 10.17 1.15 -1.34
N THR A 93 11.04 0.23 -0.93
CA THR A 93 11.05 -0.33 0.43
C THR A 93 11.48 0.69 1.48
N VAL A 94 12.48 1.53 1.16
CA VAL A 94 12.98 2.56 2.10
C VAL A 94 11.99 3.71 2.26
N THR A 95 11.16 3.94 1.25
CA THR A 95 10.18 5.01 1.29
C THR A 95 8.85 4.49 1.87
N PRO A 96 8.40 4.98 3.04
CA PRO A 96 7.18 4.50 3.70
C PRO A 96 5.94 5.05 3.00
N PHE A 97 5.70 4.60 1.77
CA PHE A 97 4.61 5.09 0.94
C PHE A 97 3.47 4.08 0.86
N CYS A 98 2.28 4.51 1.27
CA CYS A 98 1.07 3.79 0.89
C CYS A 98 0.87 3.82 -0.64
N SER A 99 0.08 2.93 -1.17
CA SER A 99 -0.25 2.89 -2.60
C SER A 99 -0.75 4.23 -3.15
N CYS A 100 -1.47 5.02 -2.33
CA CYS A 100 -1.99 6.34 -2.71
C CYS A 100 -0.89 7.38 -2.97
N SER A 101 0.25 7.30 -2.27
CA SER A 101 1.38 8.20 -2.46
C SER A 101 2.40 7.68 -3.48
N SER A 102 2.49 6.36 -3.66
CA SER A 102 3.37 5.75 -4.66
C SER A 102 2.89 6.01 -6.09
N ILE A 103 1.58 6.15 -6.32
CA ILE A 103 1.02 6.40 -7.66
C ILE A 103 1.44 7.76 -8.23
N PRO A 104 1.37 8.90 -7.51
CA PRO A 104 1.92 10.16 -8.00
C PRO A 104 3.41 10.10 -8.33
N LEU A 105 4.21 9.37 -7.55
CA LEU A 105 5.62 9.15 -7.84
C LEU A 105 5.83 8.30 -9.09
N PHE A 106 5.06 7.25 -9.24
CA PHE A 106 5.02 6.43 -10.46
C PHE A 106 4.73 7.30 -11.70
N ILE A 107 3.75 8.18 -11.63
CA ILE A 107 3.43 9.13 -12.71
C ILE A 107 4.63 10.04 -12.97
N GLY A 108 5.25 10.61 -11.94
CA GLY A 108 6.42 11.47 -12.05
C GLY A 108 7.62 10.75 -12.70
N PHE A 109 7.92 9.53 -12.28
CA PHE A 109 9.00 8.73 -12.85
C PHE A 109 8.73 8.34 -14.31
N THR A 110 7.49 7.95 -14.61
CA THR A 110 7.08 7.59 -15.97
C THR A 110 7.10 8.83 -16.90
N SER A 111 6.64 9.99 -16.43
CA SER A 111 6.73 11.27 -17.15
C SER A 111 8.18 11.70 -17.36
N ALA A 112 9.07 11.44 -16.42
CA ALA A 112 10.49 11.69 -16.56
C ALA A 112 11.18 10.73 -17.56
N GLY A 113 10.47 9.73 -18.11
CA GLY A 113 10.97 8.78 -19.11
C GLY A 113 11.81 7.65 -18.55
N LEU A 114 11.60 7.25 -17.31
CA LEU A 114 12.16 6.03 -16.76
C LEU A 114 11.50 4.81 -17.41
N PRO A 115 12.25 3.70 -17.61
CA PRO A 115 11.70 2.45 -18.13
C PRO A 115 10.52 1.95 -17.29
N LEU A 116 9.51 1.37 -17.91
CA LEU A 116 8.33 0.85 -17.20
C LEU A 116 8.70 -0.22 -16.17
N GLY A 117 9.70 -1.06 -16.44
CA GLY A 117 10.16 -2.05 -15.48
C GLY A 117 10.61 -1.41 -14.16
N VAL A 118 11.37 -0.33 -14.24
CA VAL A 118 11.86 0.43 -13.08
C VAL A 118 10.71 1.05 -12.28
N THR A 119 9.77 1.71 -12.98
CA THR A 119 8.65 2.38 -12.33
C THR A 119 7.67 1.40 -11.70
N PHE A 120 7.45 0.24 -12.33
CA PHE A 120 6.60 -0.81 -11.76
C PHE A 120 7.29 -1.60 -10.65
N SER A 121 8.62 -1.82 -10.71
CA SER A 121 9.35 -2.42 -9.58
C SER A 121 9.22 -1.55 -8.32
N PHE A 122 9.32 -0.23 -8.46
CA PHE A 122 9.06 0.72 -7.37
C PHE A 122 7.60 0.66 -6.90
N LEU A 123 6.64 0.66 -7.83
CA LEU A 123 5.21 0.68 -7.53
C LEU A 123 4.73 -0.59 -6.81
N ILE A 124 5.31 -1.75 -7.13
CA ILE A 124 4.99 -3.04 -6.48
C ILE A 124 5.63 -3.10 -5.09
N SER A 125 6.92 -2.75 -4.97
CA SER A 125 7.64 -2.87 -3.69
C SER A 125 7.12 -1.93 -2.62
N SER A 126 6.80 -0.69 -2.99
CA SER A 126 6.48 0.39 -2.05
C SER A 126 5.30 0.06 -1.11
N PRO A 127 4.12 -0.39 -1.56
CA PRO A 127 3.04 -0.76 -0.67
C PRO A 127 3.16 -2.19 -0.11
N MET A 128 4.01 -3.03 -0.71
CA MET A 128 4.15 -4.43 -0.33
C MET A 128 5.15 -4.62 0.80
N VAL A 129 6.22 -3.80 0.79
CA VAL A 129 7.36 -3.94 1.70
C VAL A 129 7.82 -2.56 2.15
N ASP A 130 7.33 -2.07 3.27
CA ASP A 130 7.83 -0.85 3.88
C ASP A 130 8.55 -1.12 5.21
N LEU A 131 9.39 -0.19 5.63
CA LEU A 131 10.16 -0.32 6.88
C LEU A 131 9.27 -0.34 8.13
N GLY A 132 8.12 0.33 8.10
CA GLY A 132 7.16 0.29 9.21
C GLY A 132 6.54 -1.09 9.35
N SER A 133 6.14 -1.70 8.24
CA SER A 133 5.66 -3.09 8.18
C SER A 133 6.71 -4.07 8.70
N LEU A 134 7.98 -3.88 8.32
CA LEU A 134 9.08 -4.73 8.76
C LEU A 134 9.22 -4.74 10.28
N VAL A 135 9.29 -3.56 10.91
CA VAL A 135 9.43 -3.44 12.37
C VAL A 135 8.26 -4.10 13.09
N LEU A 136 7.06 -3.92 12.56
CA LEU A 136 5.85 -4.45 13.15
C LEU A 136 5.74 -5.97 12.97
N LEU A 137 6.05 -6.48 11.80
CA LEU A 137 6.13 -7.93 11.56
C LEU A 137 7.20 -8.60 12.41
N MET A 138 8.33 -7.92 12.66
CA MET A 138 9.36 -8.41 13.58
C MET A 138 8.82 -8.59 15.01
N SER A 139 7.97 -7.70 15.47
CA SER A 139 7.43 -7.75 16.83
C SER A 139 6.39 -8.86 17.03
N ILE A 140 5.68 -9.25 15.97
CA ILE A 140 4.57 -10.22 16.05
C ILE A 140 5.00 -11.61 15.59
N PHE A 141 5.64 -11.70 14.43
CA PHE A 141 5.98 -12.96 13.77
C PHE A 141 7.47 -13.34 13.95
N GLY A 142 8.25 -12.44 14.57
CA GLY A 142 9.69 -12.63 14.75
C GLY A 142 10.53 -12.19 13.54
N VAL A 143 11.83 -12.00 13.79
CA VAL A 143 12.78 -11.43 12.82
C VAL A 143 12.90 -12.28 11.55
N LYS A 144 12.92 -13.62 11.69
CA LYS A 144 13.09 -14.54 10.55
C LYS A 144 11.96 -14.37 9.52
N VAL A 145 10.72 -14.36 10.00
CA VAL A 145 9.53 -14.21 9.13
C VAL A 145 9.53 -12.83 8.48
N ALA A 146 9.81 -11.77 9.24
CA ALA A 146 9.82 -10.41 8.72
C ALA A 146 10.89 -10.18 7.64
N VAL A 147 12.09 -10.70 7.82
CA VAL A 147 13.16 -10.61 6.82
C VAL A 147 12.82 -11.40 5.56
N LEU A 148 12.28 -12.61 5.68
CA LEU A 148 11.84 -13.39 4.52
C LEU A 148 10.70 -12.70 3.76
N TYR A 149 9.77 -12.07 4.48
CA TYR A 149 8.69 -11.28 3.90
C TYR A 149 9.24 -10.15 2.99
N VAL A 150 10.23 -9.40 3.48
CA VAL A 150 10.90 -8.34 2.72
C VAL A 150 11.62 -8.91 1.49
N ILE A 151 12.37 -10.00 1.66
CA ILE A 151 13.11 -10.62 0.55
C ILE A 151 12.14 -11.11 -0.54
N PHE A 152 11.10 -11.82 -0.18
CA PHE A 152 10.11 -12.31 -1.16
C PHE A 152 9.35 -11.16 -1.83
N GLY A 153 8.96 -10.13 -1.08
CA GLY A 153 8.32 -8.94 -1.64
C GLY A 153 9.21 -8.21 -2.66
N LEU A 154 10.50 -8.04 -2.33
CA LEU A 154 11.48 -7.47 -3.26
C LEU A 154 11.67 -8.32 -4.52
N VAL A 155 11.78 -9.64 -4.36
CA VAL A 155 11.91 -10.57 -5.50
C VAL A 155 10.71 -10.45 -6.44
N ILE A 156 9.49 -10.41 -5.90
CA ILE A 156 8.28 -10.24 -6.70
C ILE A 156 8.28 -8.88 -7.41
N ALA A 157 8.66 -7.81 -6.71
CA ALA A 157 8.71 -6.47 -7.30
C ALA A 157 9.68 -6.40 -8.48
N VAL A 158 10.88 -7.00 -8.35
CA VAL A 158 11.87 -7.04 -9.43
C VAL A 158 11.42 -7.93 -10.58
N ILE A 159 10.87 -9.11 -10.31
CA ILE A 159 10.36 -10.02 -11.33
C ILE A 159 9.18 -9.36 -12.05
N GLY A 160 8.23 -8.80 -11.31
CA GLY A 160 7.04 -8.14 -11.87
C GLY A 160 7.39 -6.95 -12.76
N GLY A 161 8.28 -6.07 -12.31
CA GLY A 161 8.77 -4.96 -13.10
C GLY A 161 9.52 -5.43 -14.36
N THR A 162 10.40 -6.42 -14.23
CA THR A 162 11.14 -6.99 -15.37
C THR A 162 10.20 -7.65 -16.39
N LEU A 163 9.14 -8.30 -15.93
CA LEU A 163 8.15 -8.91 -16.79
C LEU A 163 7.37 -7.84 -17.58
N ILE A 164 6.94 -6.77 -16.92
CA ILE A 164 6.25 -5.65 -17.57
C ILE A 164 7.15 -4.97 -18.61
N GLU A 165 8.43 -4.79 -18.31
CA GLU A 165 9.41 -4.24 -19.26
C GLU A 165 9.55 -5.09 -20.50
N LYS A 166 9.65 -6.43 -20.35
CA LYS A 166 9.76 -7.37 -21.48
C LYS A 166 8.51 -7.43 -22.35
N LEU A 167 7.35 -7.09 -21.82
CA LEU A 167 6.10 -7.07 -22.57
C LEU A 167 5.93 -5.83 -23.46
N HIS A 168 6.87 -4.87 -23.41
CA HIS A 168 6.87 -3.65 -24.23
C HIS A 168 5.53 -2.92 -24.26
N LEU A 169 4.98 -2.65 -23.05
CA LEU A 169 3.66 -2.06 -22.89
C LEU A 169 3.66 -0.52 -22.73
N GLU A 170 4.68 0.16 -23.28
CA GLU A 170 4.84 1.61 -23.22
C GLU A 170 3.63 2.35 -23.84
N ASN A 171 2.99 1.73 -24.84
CA ASN A 171 1.81 2.28 -25.52
C ASN A 171 0.52 2.19 -24.66
N GLU A 172 0.55 1.44 -23.57
CA GLU A 172 -0.57 1.28 -22.64
C GLU A 172 -0.52 2.31 -21.49
N VAL A 173 0.48 3.20 -21.48
CA VAL A 173 0.52 4.40 -20.63
C VAL A 173 -0.22 5.52 -21.33
N GLU A 174 -1.00 6.31 -20.58
CA GLU A 174 -1.80 7.40 -21.13
C GLU A 174 -0.92 8.51 -21.76
N GLU A 175 -1.40 9.09 -22.86
CA GLU A 175 -0.62 10.04 -23.65
C GLU A 175 -0.22 11.31 -22.89
N PHE A 176 -1.03 11.76 -21.94
CA PHE A 176 -0.71 12.96 -21.17
C PHE A 176 0.55 12.79 -20.30
N ILE A 177 0.87 11.55 -19.89
CA ILE A 177 2.09 11.23 -19.17
C ILE A 177 3.28 11.18 -20.14
N ARG A 178 3.08 10.59 -21.32
CA ARG A 178 4.14 10.44 -22.32
C ARG A 178 4.56 11.76 -22.96
N LYS A 179 3.61 12.68 -23.15
CA LYS A 179 3.85 14.00 -23.77
C LYS A 179 4.47 15.05 -22.83
N SER A 180 4.49 14.81 -21.52
CA SER A 180 5.15 15.70 -20.55
C SER A 180 6.68 15.76 -20.68
N HIS A 181 7.27 15.01 -21.60
CA HIS A 181 8.71 14.94 -21.85
C HIS A 181 9.35 16.21 -22.42
N THR A 182 8.61 17.26 -22.76
CA THR A 182 9.12 18.37 -23.59
C THR A 182 9.24 19.70 -22.87
N VAL A 183 9.30 19.72 -21.57
CA VAL A 183 9.64 20.98 -20.87
C VAL A 183 11.02 20.84 -20.25
N ASP A 184 12.04 21.19 -21.03
CA ASP A 184 13.34 21.62 -20.53
C ASP A 184 13.10 22.93 -19.74
N ILE A 185 12.78 22.80 -18.47
CA ILE A 185 12.82 23.94 -17.57
C ILE A 185 14.15 23.83 -16.84
N ASP A 186 15.11 24.65 -17.26
CA ASP A 186 16.19 25.14 -16.42
C ASP A 186 15.54 25.52 -15.08
N SER A 187 15.80 24.75 -14.04
CA SER A 187 15.12 24.88 -12.74
C SER A 187 15.47 26.24 -12.13
N PRO A 188 14.59 27.25 -12.17
CA PRO A 188 14.78 28.42 -11.35
C PRO A 188 14.78 27.96 -9.88
N THR A 189 15.60 28.56 -9.06
CA THR A 189 15.61 28.34 -7.62
C THR A 189 14.25 28.72 -7.06
N ILE A 190 13.36 27.74 -6.98
CA ILE A 190 11.99 27.92 -6.47
C ILE A 190 12.10 28.40 -5.03
N ALA A 191 11.46 29.53 -4.72
CA ALA A 191 11.45 30.09 -3.37
C ALA A 191 10.74 29.15 -2.38
N GLN A 192 11.13 29.14 -1.11
CA GLN A 192 10.53 28.26 -0.10
C GLN A 192 9.00 28.40 -0.01
N ARG A 193 8.47 29.61 -0.22
CA ARG A 193 7.05 29.89 -0.23
C ARG A 193 6.33 29.16 -1.38
N GLU A 194 6.92 29.14 -2.55
CA GLU A 194 6.36 28.47 -3.74
C GLU A 194 6.35 26.94 -3.56
N ARG A 195 7.40 26.39 -2.91
CA ARG A 195 7.45 24.96 -2.55
C ARG A 195 6.33 24.57 -1.60
N PHE A 196 6.04 25.41 -0.62
CA PHE A 196 4.94 25.20 0.32
C PHE A 196 3.58 25.24 -0.39
N ILE A 197 3.38 26.23 -1.29
CA ILE A 197 2.16 26.35 -2.10
C ILE A 197 1.99 25.11 -2.98
N TYR A 198 3.05 24.70 -3.68
CA TYR A 198 3.06 23.49 -4.49
C TYR A 198 2.65 22.25 -3.68
N ALA A 199 3.26 22.03 -2.50
CA ALA A 199 2.91 20.90 -1.65
C ALA A 199 1.43 20.94 -1.22
N LYS A 200 0.91 22.12 -0.86
CA LYS A 200 -0.50 22.30 -0.50
C LYS A 200 -1.45 22.02 -1.66
N GLU A 201 -1.12 22.46 -2.86
CA GLU A 201 -1.91 22.20 -4.07
C GLU A 201 -1.94 20.72 -4.40
N GLN A 202 -0.80 20.02 -4.29
CA GLN A 202 -0.71 18.56 -4.48
C GLN A 202 -1.58 17.81 -3.48
N VAL A 203 -1.59 18.22 -2.21
CA VAL A 203 -2.49 17.65 -1.20
C VAL A 203 -3.96 17.85 -1.61
N ALA A 204 -4.35 19.08 -1.95
CA ALA A 204 -5.73 19.39 -2.29
C ALA A 204 -6.21 18.64 -3.55
N GLU A 205 -5.36 18.55 -4.55
CA GLU A 205 -5.65 17.85 -5.80
C GLU A 205 -5.78 16.34 -5.62
N THR A 206 -4.83 15.75 -4.89
CA THR A 206 -4.84 14.31 -4.60
C THR A 206 -6.00 13.95 -3.67
N PHE A 207 -6.23 14.74 -2.62
CA PHE A 207 -7.34 14.52 -1.69
C PHE A 207 -8.69 14.51 -2.42
N LYS A 208 -8.98 15.52 -3.27
CA LYS A 208 -10.24 15.56 -4.03
C LYS A 208 -10.43 14.33 -4.93
N LYS A 209 -9.33 13.79 -5.49
CA LYS A 209 -9.38 12.63 -6.37
C LYS A 209 -9.58 11.32 -5.60
N VAL A 210 -9.01 11.19 -4.40
CA VAL A 210 -8.90 9.93 -3.64
C VAL A 210 -10.01 9.78 -2.61
N PHE A 211 -10.49 10.88 -2.02
CA PHE A 211 -11.44 10.87 -0.92
C PHE A 211 -12.71 10.05 -1.17
N PRO A 212 -13.41 10.15 -2.33
CA PRO A 212 -14.60 9.32 -2.58
C PRO A 212 -14.28 7.82 -2.60
N TYR A 213 -13.08 7.43 -3.02
CA TYR A 213 -12.67 6.04 -3.04
C TYR A 213 -12.26 5.52 -1.67
N ILE A 214 -11.70 6.39 -0.82
CA ILE A 214 -11.46 6.07 0.59
C ILE A 214 -12.80 5.77 1.28
N LEU A 215 -13.82 6.60 1.07
CA LEU A 215 -15.14 6.38 1.66
C LEU A 215 -15.73 5.02 1.24
N ILE A 216 -15.64 4.68 -0.04
CA ILE A 216 -16.15 3.40 -0.55
C ILE A 216 -15.31 2.23 0.02
N GLY A 217 -13.99 2.31 -0.02
CA GLY A 217 -13.11 1.24 0.43
C GLY A 217 -13.21 0.98 1.93
N VAL A 218 -13.19 2.04 2.75
CA VAL A 218 -13.36 1.93 4.21
C VAL A 218 -14.79 1.50 4.57
N GLY A 219 -15.79 1.95 3.79
CA GLY A 219 -17.17 1.50 3.96
C GLY A 219 -17.34 0.01 3.76
N ILE A 220 -16.75 -0.55 2.69
CA ILE A 220 -16.71 -2.00 2.47
C ILE A 220 -15.96 -2.69 3.62
N GLY A 221 -14.81 -2.17 4.04
CA GLY A 221 -14.05 -2.67 5.18
C GLY A 221 -14.86 -2.70 6.47
N ALA A 222 -15.60 -1.64 6.79
CA ALA A 222 -16.45 -1.53 7.98
C ALA A 222 -17.59 -2.55 8.00
N ILE A 223 -18.18 -2.83 6.82
CA ILE A 223 -19.18 -3.87 6.66
C ILE A 223 -18.55 -5.25 6.91
N ILE A 224 -17.43 -5.55 6.27
CA ILE A 224 -16.76 -6.84 6.40
C ILE A 224 -16.34 -7.09 7.84
N HIS A 225 -15.76 -6.09 8.52
CA HIS A 225 -15.22 -6.23 9.87
C HIS A 225 -16.25 -6.66 10.90
N ASN A 226 -17.48 -6.12 10.86
CA ASN A 226 -18.49 -6.37 11.88
C ASN A 226 -19.60 -7.35 11.47
N TRP A 227 -19.77 -7.60 10.17
CA TRP A 227 -20.85 -8.45 9.66
C TRP A 227 -20.40 -9.86 9.28
N ILE A 228 -19.09 -10.06 8.97
CA ILE A 228 -18.58 -11.40 8.72
C ILE A 228 -18.19 -12.05 10.04
N PRO A 229 -18.89 -13.11 10.48
CA PRO A 229 -18.54 -13.82 11.71
C PRO A 229 -17.10 -14.37 11.58
N GLU A 230 -16.30 -14.20 12.63
CA GLU A 230 -14.96 -14.75 12.68
C GLU A 230 -14.92 -16.27 12.42
N THR A 231 -15.97 -16.99 12.79
CA THR A 231 -16.14 -18.41 12.54
C THR A 231 -16.11 -18.77 11.05
N TRP A 232 -16.65 -17.90 10.19
CA TRP A 232 -16.61 -18.09 8.73
C TRP A 232 -15.21 -17.84 8.19
N VAL A 233 -14.55 -16.80 8.67
CA VAL A 233 -13.17 -16.47 8.26
C VAL A 233 -12.23 -17.61 8.61
N VAL A 234 -12.34 -18.16 9.83
CA VAL A 234 -11.54 -19.31 10.29
C VAL A 234 -11.86 -20.58 9.50
N LYS A 235 -13.13 -20.84 9.18
CA LYS A 235 -13.54 -22.01 8.40
C LYS A 235 -13.00 -21.95 6.97
N ILE A 236 -12.89 -20.75 6.40
CA ILE A 236 -12.41 -20.54 5.03
C ILE A 236 -10.88 -20.47 4.97
N LEU A 237 -10.26 -19.78 5.94
CA LEU A 237 -8.82 -19.50 5.95
C LEU A 237 -8.02 -20.43 6.88
N GLY A 238 -8.68 -21.37 7.57
CA GLY A 238 -8.05 -22.29 8.52
C GLY A 238 -7.09 -23.28 7.87
N SER A 239 -6.32 -23.97 8.70
CA SER A 239 -5.15 -24.79 8.36
C SER A 239 -5.37 -25.95 7.39
N ASN A 240 -6.60 -26.40 7.21
CA ASN A 240 -6.90 -27.57 6.38
C ASN A 240 -7.34 -27.24 4.95
N ASN A 241 -7.35 -25.95 4.55
CA ASN A 241 -7.82 -25.57 3.23
C ASN A 241 -6.63 -25.22 2.32
N PRO A 242 -6.27 -26.05 1.33
CA PRO A 242 -5.20 -25.73 0.38
C PRO A 242 -5.48 -24.48 -0.45
N PHE A 243 -6.76 -24.08 -0.57
CA PHE A 243 -7.18 -22.86 -1.24
C PHE A 243 -7.21 -21.64 -0.31
N GLY A 244 -6.80 -21.78 0.95
CA GLY A 244 -6.81 -20.70 1.95
C GLY A 244 -6.05 -19.46 1.48
N VAL A 245 -4.88 -19.62 0.86
CA VAL A 245 -4.07 -18.52 0.30
C VAL A 245 -4.80 -17.80 -0.83
N VAL A 246 -5.42 -18.54 -1.74
CA VAL A 246 -6.18 -17.96 -2.88
C VAL A 246 -7.36 -17.15 -2.37
N LEU A 247 -8.13 -17.75 -1.46
CA LEU A 247 -9.31 -17.10 -0.86
C LEU A 247 -8.91 -15.85 -0.04
N ALA A 248 -7.85 -15.94 0.75
CA ALA A 248 -7.31 -14.81 1.50
C ALA A 248 -6.92 -13.65 0.58
N THR A 249 -6.26 -13.95 -0.53
CA THR A 249 -5.85 -12.96 -1.52
C THR A 249 -7.08 -12.31 -2.19
N ILE A 250 -8.06 -13.12 -2.62
CA ILE A 250 -9.28 -12.61 -3.28
C ILE A 250 -10.13 -11.76 -2.31
N ILE A 251 -10.24 -12.17 -1.06
CA ILE A 251 -10.98 -11.42 -0.02
C ILE A 251 -10.24 -10.13 0.34
N GLY A 252 -8.91 -10.13 0.34
CA GLY A 252 -8.10 -8.96 0.66
C GLY A 252 -8.17 -7.86 -0.40
N ILE A 253 -8.23 -8.19 -1.69
CA ILE A 253 -8.21 -7.21 -2.80
C ILE A 253 -9.32 -6.14 -2.69
N PRO A 254 -10.60 -6.44 -2.44
CA PRO A 254 -11.62 -5.41 -2.29
C PRO A 254 -11.50 -4.59 -1.02
N MET A 255 -10.76 -5.08 -0.02
CA MET A 255 -10.57 -4.38 1.25
C MET A 255 -9.52 -3.28 1.10
N TYR A 256 -9.71 -2.21 1.86
CA TYR A 256 -8.70 -1.18 2.02
C TYR A 256 -8.42 -1.00 3.51
N ALA A 257 -7.22 -1.35 3.92
CA ALA A 257 -6.72 -1.05 5.25
C ALA A 257 -5.21 -0.84 5.18
N ASP A 258 -4.68 -0.06 6.10
CA ASP A 258 -3.24 0.00 6.28
C ASP A 258 -2.73 -1.25 7.04
N ILE A 259 -1.44 -1.45 7.06
CA ILE A 259 -0.86 -2.62 7.72
C ILE A 259 -1.15 -2.64 9.22
N PHE A 260 -1.22 -1.47 9.86
CA PHE A 260 -1.55 -1.34 11.29
C PHE A 260 -2.99 -1.76 11.58
N GLY A 261 -3.90 -1.53 10.65
CA GLY A 261 -5.30 -1.99 10.76
C GLY A 261 -5.47 -3.48 10.49
N THR A 262 -4.58 -4.10 9.70
CA THR A 262 -4.66 -5.54 9.39
C THR A 262 -4.07 -6.44 10.46
N ILE A 263 -3.20 -5.92 11.34
CA ILE A 263 -2.52 -6.71 12.37
C ILE A 263 -3.45 -7.38 13.37
N PRO A 264 -4.43 -6.70 13.97
CA PRO A 264 -5.36 -7.37 14.89
C PRO A 264 -6.11 -8.52 14.21
N ILE A 265 -6.43 -8.36 12.92
CA ILE A 265 -7.06 -9.42 12.12
C ILE A 265 -6.08 -10.58 11.91
N ALA A 266 -4.83 -10.27 11.60
CA ALA A 266 -3.77 -11.27 11.40
C ALA A 266 -3.51 -12.08 12.67
N GLU A 267 -3.40 -11.43 13.83
CA GLU A 267 -3.25 -12.07 15.13
C GLU A 267 -4.46 -12.96 15.47
N ALA A 268 -5.66 -12.45 15.30
CA ALA A 268 -6.88 -13.22 15.54
C ALA A 268 -6.96 -14.46 14.64
N LEU A 269 -6.58 -14.35 13.36
CA LEU A 269 -6.55 -15.47 12.42
C LEU A 269 -5.53 -16.53 12.83
N LEU A 270 -4.32 -16.11 13.27
CA LEU A 270 -3.27 -17.04 13.74
C LEU A 270 -3.68 -17.78 15.01
N ILE A 271 -4.23 -17.06 16.00
CA ILE A 271 -4.72 -17.66 17.25
C ILE A 271 -5.79 -18.72 16.95
N LYS A 272 -6.59 -18.50 15.92
CA LYS A 272 -7.65 -19.43 15.49
C LYS A 272 -7.14 -20.52 14.53
N GLY A 273 -5.82 -20.63 14.30
CA GLY A 273 -5.18 -21.72 13.58
C GLY A 273 -5.09 -21.53 12.06
N ALA A 274 -5.17 -20.28 11.57
CA ALA A 274 -4.84 -20.01 10.17
C ALA A 274 -3.33 -20.20 9.92
N GLN A 275 -2.98 -20.66 8.72
CA GLN A 275 -1.58 -20.80 8.34
C GLN A 275 -0.91 -19.43 8.15
N LEU A 276 0.36 -19.33 8.55
CA LEU A 276 1.13 -18.08 8.46
C LEU A 276 1.11 -17.45 7.06
N GLY A 277 1.35 -18.26 6.02
CA GLY A 277 1.36 -17.76 4.65
C GLY A 277 -0.01 -17.29 4.17
N THR A 278 -1.10 -17.88 4.65
CA THR A 278 -2.47 -17.43 4.36
C THR A 278 -2.71 -16.02 4.95
N VAL A 279 -2.28 -15.81 6.19
CA VAL A 279 -2.41 -14.53 6.88
C VAL A 279 -1.54 -13.45 6.20
N LEU A 280 -0.29 -13.77 5.88
CA LEU A 280 0.60 -12.84 5.18
C LEU A 280 0.11 -12.50 3.77
N ALA A 281 -0.44 -13.48 3.03
CA ALA A 281 -1.05 -13.24 1.73
C ALA A 281 -2.26 -12.29 1.82
N PHE A 282 -3.10 -12.45 2.85
CA PHE A 282 -4.20 -11.53 3.12
C PHE A 282 -3.68 -10.10 3.37
N MET A 283 -2.70 -9.94 4.25
CA MET A 283 -2.11 -8.63 4.56
C MET A 283 -1.51 -7.98 3.31
N MET A 284 -0.73 -8.73 2.52
CA MET A 284 -0.17 -8.24 1.25
C MET A 284 -1.25 -7.81 0.26
N ALA A 285 -2.33 -8.58 0.14
CA ALA A 285 -3.42 -8.28 -0.80
C ALA A 285 -4.14 -6.98 -0.44
N VAL A 286 -4.46 -6.79 0.84
CA VAL A 286 -5.12 -5.58 1.35
C VAL A 286 -4.28 -4.32 1.13
N THR A 287 -2.96 -4.41 1.31
CA THR A 287 -2.06 -3.24 1.19
C THR A 287 -1.67 -2.93 -0.26
N THR A 288 -1.42 -3.96 -1.08
CA THR A 288 -0.84 -3.78 -2.42
C THR A 288 -1.88 -3.62 -3.51
N ALA A 289 -2.91 -4.46 -3.51
CA ALA A 289 -3.89 -4.57 -4.60
C ALA A 289 -5.28 -4.06 -4.23
N SER A 290 -5.38 -3.15 -3.26
CA SER A 290 -6.66 -2.62 -2.81
C SER A 290 -7.47 -1.92 -3.90
N LEU A 291 -8.79 -2.00 -3.81
CA LEU A 291 -9.71 -1.40 -4.77
C LEU A 291 -9.45 0.09 -5.04
N PRO A 292 -9.22 0.97 -4.03
CA PRO A 292 -8.90 2.37 -4.27
C PRO A 292 -7.61 2.56 -5.08
N SER A 293 -6.58 1.74 -4.83
CA SER A 293 -5.32 1.80 -5.56
C SER A 293 -5.49 1.43 -7.03
N ILE A 294 -6.29 0.40 -7.31
CA ILE A 294 -6.64 -0.03 -8.67
C ILE A 294 -7.37 1.10 -9.42
N ILE A 295 -8.34 1.74 -8.77
CA ILE A 295 -9.11 2.85 -9.37
C ILE A 295 -8.21 4.06 -9.65
N MET A 296 -7.29 4.38 -8.74
CA MET A 296 -6.33 5.48 -8.97
C MET A 296 -5.39 5.19 -10.14
N LEU A 297 -4.89 3.95 -10.25
CA LEU A 297 -4.02 3.54 -11.36
C LEU A 297 -4.74 3.50 -12.71
N ARG A 298 -6.07 3.42 -12.74
CA ARG A 298 -6.86 3.46 -13.98
C ARG A 298 -6.69 4.76 -14.76
N LYS A 299 -6.29 5.86 -14.11
CA LYS A 299 -6.08 7.16 -14.76
C LYS A 299 -4.76 7.24 -15.55
N PRO A 300 -3.61 6.86 -14.96
CA PRO A 300 -2.31 6.93 -15.65
C PRO A 300 -2.05 5.77 -16.62
N ILE A 301 -2.74 4.64 -16.47
CA ILE A 301 -2.51 3.45 -17.31
C ILE A 301 -3.81 2.88 -17.86
N LYS A 302 -3.71 2.32 -19.08
CA LYS A 302 -4.85 1.70 -19.76
C LYS A 302 -5.24 0.36 -19.12
N PRO A 303 -6.48 -0.11 -19.31
CA PRO A 303 -7.00 -1.33 -18.67
C PRO A 303 -6.14 -2.58 -18.87
N LYS A 304 -5.50 -2.71 -20.04
CA LYS A 304 -4.67 -3.86 -20.37
C LYS A 304 -3.44 -3.94 -19.46
N LEU A 305 -2.71 -2.84 -19.31
CA LEU A 305 -1.54 -2.77 -18.42
C LEU A 305 -1.94 -2.90 -16.95
N LEU A 306 -3.08 -2.30 -16.57
CA LEU A 306 -3.64 -2.43 -15.23
C LEU A 306 -4.00 -3.88 -14.90
N GLY A 307 -4.64 -4.60 -15.83
CA GLY A 307 -4.98 -6.02 -15.65
C GLY A 307 -3.75 -6.90 -15.49
N ILE A 308 -2.69 -6.66 -16.29
CA ILE A 308 -1.41 -7.36 -16.17
C ILE A 308 -0.74 -7.08 -14.82
N PHE A 309 -0.75 -5.83 -14.38
CA PHE A 309 -0.22 -5.44 -13.07
C PHE A 309 -0.94 -6.17 -11.92
N ILE A 310 -2.29 -6.16 -11.93
CA ILE A 310 -3.09 -6.86 -10.93
C ILE A 310 -2.81 -8.36 -10.94
N LEU A 311 -2.71 -8.96 -12.12
CA LEU A 311 -2.40 -10.38 -12.28
C LEU A 311 -1.04 -10.72 -11.67
N ILE A 312 0.00 -9.94 -11.99
CA ILE A 312 1.36 -10.14 -11.47
C ILE A 312 1.38 -10.01 -9.95
N CYS A 313 0.75 -8.97 -9.39
CA CYS A 313 0.67 -8.79 -7.95
C CYS A 313 -0.08 -9.95 -7.28
N THR A 314 -1.22 -10.35 -7.81
CA THR A 314 -2.03 -11.44 -7.26
C THR A 314 -1.28 -12.77 -7.28
N MET A 315 -0.67 -13.12 -8.41
CA MET A 315 0.14 -14.33 -8.53
C MET A 315 1.36 -14.30 -7.61
N GLY A 316 2.02 -13.15 -7.51
CA GLY A 316 3.14 -12.94 -6.60
C GLY A 316 2.74 -13.14 -5.14
N ILE A 317 1.65 -12.52 -4.70
CA ILE A 317 1.11 -12.65 -3.34
C ILE A 317 0.76 -14.11 -3.03
N MET A 318 0.06 -14.79 -3.94
CA MET A 318 -0.27 -16.21 -3.78
C MET A 318 0.98 -17.08 -3.67
N THR A 319 2.00 -16.83 -4.50
CA THR A 319 3.27 -17.55 -4.46
C THR A 319 3.96 -17.37 -3.11
N VAL A 320 4.04 -16.15 -2.59
CA VAL A 320 4.59 -15.88 -1.24
C VAL A 320 3.79 -16.58 -0.16
N GLY A 321 2.46 -16.52 -0.24
CA GLY A 321 1.60 -17.20 0.73
C GLY A 321 1.88 -18.71 0.81
N TYR A 322 1.97 -19.38 -0.34
CA TYR A 322 2.29 -20.81 -0.39
C TYR A 322 3.71 -21.10 0.06
N LEU A 323 4.69 -20.25 -0.30
CA LEU A 323 6.07 -20.41 0.18
C LEU A 323 6.15 -20.31 1.70
N PHE A 324 5.46 -19.34 2.31
CA PHE A 324 5.43 -19.24 3.77
C PHE A 324 4.73 -20.41 4.44
N ASN A 325 3.65 -20.92 3.87
CA ASN A 325 3.00 -22.12 4.39
C ASN A 325 3.92 -23.34 4.33
N PHE A 326 4.74 -23.47 3.27
CA PHE A 326 5.72 -24.53 3.15
C PHE A 326 6.87 -24.37 4.15
N VAL A 327 7.39 -23.16 4.31
CA VAL A 327 8.56 -22.87 5.14
C VAL A 327 8.18 -22.74 6.63
N GLN A 328 6.90 -22.55 6.95
CA GLN A 328 6.40 -22.43 8.34
C GLN A 328 6.90 -23.57 9.23
N GLY A 329 6.92 -24.82 8.75
CA GLY A 329 7.40 -25.97 9.50
C GLY A 329 8.89 -25.98 9.80
N PHE A 330 9.70 -25.09 9.17
CA PHE A 330 11.13 -24.95 9.40
C PHE A 330 11.50 -23.69 10.20
N ILE A 331 10.58 -22.74 10.33
CA ILE A 331 10.84 -21.44 10.97
C ILE A 331 10.27 -21.39 12.39
N ILE A 332 9.11 -21.98 12.59
CA ILE A 332 8.40 -22.12 13.86
C ILE A 332 8.56 -23.54 14.36
#